data_7aaf60ad8784b2f0a5876adc76a56c76
#
_entry.id   7aaf60ad8784b2f0a5876adc76a56c76
#
_cell.length_a   1.000
_cell.length_b   1.000
_cell.length_c   1.000
_cell.angle_alpha   90.00
_cell.angle_beta   90.00
_cell.angle_gamma   90.00
#
_symmetry.space_group_name_H-M   'P 1'
#
loop_
_entity.id
_entity.type
_entity.pdbx_description
1 polymer ?
#
loop_
_entity_poly.entity_id
_entity_poly.type
_entity_poly.pdbx_seq_one_letter_code
_entity_poly.pdbx_strand_id
1 'polypeptide(L)'
;MKVLVKLGGTLLDAPESRARLASELAAAAREGVELVVVHGGGKQMTRYLAERGIESRFVNGLRVTTPETIDAVLKVFAGSVNHELVAALVAAGAQAVGLSGIDACLVEAEPLDPALGAVGRVTRVNPGLLHLLTGSGYMPVVACVAGDRQGRVYNVNADQMAVACAAAFGTGILLFLTDVPGVMGAQREVIPELTAAECDQLIARGIATGGMQAKLNAASEAVRRGVGRVLIAPGAVSGVIRQALDNQSVGTSLVLGVVQGV
;
A
#
# COMPACT_ATOMS: atom_id res chain seq x y z
N MET A 1 -16.39 -3.03 10.06
CA MET A 1 -15.65 -3.71 8.97
C MET A 1 -14.25 -3.14 8.91
N LYS A 2 -13.21 -3.99 8.81
CA LYS A 2 -11.81 -3.55 8.72
C LYS A 2 -11.35 -3.51 7.27
N VAL A 3 -10.81 -2.36 6.86
CA VAL A 3 -10.33 -2.11 5.50
C VAL A 3 -8.94 -1.49 5.55
N LEU A 4 -8.03 -2.01 4.73
CA LEU A 4 -6.75 -1.35 4.50
C LEU A 4 -6.69 -0.80 3.08
N VAL A 5 -6.36 0.47 2.95
CA VAL A 5 -6.21 1.14 1.65
C VAL A 5 -4.75 1.48 1.42
N LYS A 6 -4.19 0.94 0.34
CA LYS A 6 -2.84 1.32 -0.11
C LYS A 6 -2.95 2.37 -1.21
N LEU A 7 -2.34 3.51 -0.99
CA LEU A 7 -2.28 4.62 -1.95
C LEU A 7 -0.96 4.61 -2.72
N GLY A 8 -1.04 4.57 -4.05
CA GLY A 8 0.11 4.74 -4.93
C GLY A 8 0.65 6.17 -4.89
N GLY A 9 1.98 6.35 -4.99
CA GLY A 9 2.60 7.66 -4.93
C GLY A 9 2.14 8.65 -6.01
N THR A 10 1.73 8.16 -7.18
CA THR A 10 1.14 8.97 -8.26
C THR A 10 -0.14 9.68 -7.83
N LEU A 11 -0.99 9.01 -7.06
CA LEU A 11 -2.27 9.54 -6.57
C LEU A 11 -2.08 10.63 -5.51
N LEU A 12 -0.94 10.64 -4.82
CA LEU A 12 -0.60 11.59 -3.76
C LEU A 12 0.15 12.82 -4.28
N ASP A 13 0.60 12.82 -5.53
CA ASP A 13 1.41 13.90 -6.09
C ASP A 13 0.56 15.14 -6.41
N ALA A 14 -0.66 14.95 -6.90
CA ALA A 14 -1.59 16.04 -7.20
C ALA A 14 -2.47 16.39 -5.97
N PRO A 15 -2.49 17.66 -5.51
CA PRO A 15 -3.30 18.08 -4.36
C PRO A 15 -4.79 17.75 -4.51
N GLU A 16 -5.35 17.90 -5.71
CA GLU A 16 -6.77 17.63 -5.98
C GLU A 16 -7.10 16.14 -5.84
N SER A 17 -6.22 15.26 -6.34
CA SER A 17 -6.36 13.81 -6.18
C SER A 17 -6.28 13.41 -4.71
N ARG A 18 -5.32 13.98 -3.98
CA ARG A 18 -5.14 13.74 -2.54
C ARG A 18 -6.36 14.21 -1.74
N ALA A 19 -6.89 15.41 -2.01
CA ALA A 19 -8.06 15.95 -1.34
C ALA A 19 -9.32 15.11 -1.60
N ARG A 20 -9.54 14.67 -2.84
CA ARG A 20 -10.67 13.80 -3.21
C ARG A 20 -10.60 12.46 -2.47
N LEU A 21 -9.45 11.78 -2.52
CA LEU A 21 -9.27 10.51 -1.81
C LEU A 21 -9.42 10.67 -0.31
N ALA A 22 -8.91 11.76 0.26
CA ALA A 22 -9.09 12.08 1.68
C ALA A 22 -10.58 12.23 2.04
N SER A 23 -11.37 12.90 1.20
CA SER A 23 -12.82 13.06 1.40
C SER A 23 -13.57 11.72 1.35
N GLU A 24 -13.19 10.82 0.42
CA GLU A 24 -13.79 9.49 0.30
C GLU A 24 -13.44 8.60 1.51
N LEU A 25 -12.18 8.62 1.96
CA LEU A 25 -11.73 7.89 3.15
C LEU A 25 -12.42 8.41 4.42
N ALA A 26 -12.51 9.74 4.59
CA ALA A 26 -13.19 10.34 5.72
C ALA A 26 -14.69 10.00 5.72
N ALA A 27 -15.34 9.93 4.55
CA ALA A 27 -16.74 9.50 4.44
C ALA A 27 -16.92 8.06 4.91
N ALA A 28 -16.07 7.13 4.45
CA ALA A 28 -16.11 5.73 4.87
C ALA A 28 -15.86 5.56 6.38
N ALA A 29 -14.94 6.34 6.96
CA ALA A 29 -14.69 6.32 8.40
C ALA A 29 -15.92 6.77 9.21
N ARG A 30 -16.64 7.83 8.75
CA ARG A 30 -17.89 8.28 9.39
C ARG A 30 -19.01 7.23 9.37
N GLU A 31 -18.99 6.32 8.41
CA GLU A 31 -19.91 5.18 8.33
C GLU A 31 -19.48 3.99 9.20
N GLY A 32 -18.46 4.15 10.03
CA GLY A 32 -18.00 3.13 10.98
C GLY A 32 -17.04 2.10 10.38
N VAL A 33 -16.42 2.37 9.22
CA VAL A 33 -15.36 1.53 8.68
C VAL A 33 -14.06 1.78 9.44
N GLU A 34 -13.46 0.73 9.99
CA GLU A 34 -12.12 0.79 10.58
C GLU A 34 -11.07 0.81 9.47
N LEU A 35 -10.53 2.00 9.20
CA LEU A 35 -9.61 2.25 8.09
C LEU A 35 -8.16 2.34 8.57
N VAL A 36 -7.28 1.65 7.84
CA VAL A 36 -5.83 1.86 7.87
C VAL A 36 -5.39 2.26 6.47
N VAL A 37 -4.58 3.30 6.38
CA VAL A 37 -4.01 3.76 5.10
C VAL A 37 -2.52 3.44 5.09
N VAL A 38 -2.03 2.81 4.02
CA VAL A 38 -0.59 2.63 3.76
C VAL A 38 -0.22 3.38 2.50
N HIS A 39 0.87 4.11 2.54
CA HIS A 39 1.32 4.86 1.36
C HIS A 39 2.82 4.73 1.11
N GLY A 40 3.18 4.88 -0.16
CA GLY A 40 4.55 5.13 -0.60
C GLY A 40 4.77 6.62 -0.89
N GLY A 41 5.71 6.91 -1.77
CA GLY A 41 6.06 8.27 -2.19
C GLY A 41 7.11 8.27 -3.28
N GLY A 42 7.07 7.23 -4.16
CA GLY A 42 8.14 6.97 -5.12
C GLY A 42 8.45 8.14 -6.05
N LYS A 43 7.42 8.86 -6.56
CA LYS A 43 7.61 10.04 -7.42
C LYS A 43 8.20 11.21 -6.65
N GLN A 44 7.65 11.53 -5.48
CA GLN A 44 8.13 12.58 -4.60
C GLN A 44 9.59 12.33 -4.20
N MET A 45 9.91 11.06 -3.88
CA MET A 45 11.26 10.64 -3.57
C MET A 45 12.22 10.81 -4.74
N THR A 46 11.82 10.42 -5.96
CA THR A 46 12.66 10.60 -7.16
C THR A 46 12.96 12.08 -7.39
N ARG A 47 11.94 12.95 -7.28
CA ARG A 47 12.10 14.40 -7.41
C ARG A 47 13.04 14.96 -6.33
N TYR A 48 12.82 14.60 -5.07
CA TYR A 48 13.65 15.05 -3.94
C TYR A 48 15.13 14.66 -4.10
N LEU A 49 15.43 13.45 -4.58
CA LEU A 49 16.80 13.00 -4.84
C LEU A 49 17.42 13.74 -6.03
N ALA A 50 16.66 13.91 -7.12
CA ALA A 50 17.12 14.63 -8.31
C ALA A 50 17.49 16.08 -8.01
N GLU A 51 16.70 16.78 -7.19
CA GLU A 51 17.01 18.15 -6.72
C GLU A 51 18.32 18.26 -5.91
N ARG A 52 18.82 17.13 -5.41
CA ARG A 52 20.08 17.02 -4.65
C ARG A 52 21.22 16.39 -5.44
N GLY A 53 21.01 16.16 -6.73
CA GLY A 53 22.00 15.52 -7.59
C GLY A 53 22.23 14.02 -7.27
N ILE A 54 21.30 13.39 -6.53
CA ILE A 54 21.40 11.96 -6.18
C ILE A 54 20.61 11.16 -7.21
N GLU A 55 21.30 10.27 -7.92
CA GLU A 55 20.69 9.41 -8.92
C GLU A 55 19.88 8.28 -8.25
N SER A 56 18.66 8.06 -8.75
CA SER A 56 17.82 6.94 -8.32
C SER A 56 18.14 5.68 -9.12
N ARG A 57 18.65 4.66 -8.46
CA ARG A 57 18.88 3.34 -9.05
C ARG A 57 17.82 2.33 -8.60
N PHE A 58 17.35 1.51 -9.53
CA PHE A 58 16.37 0.47 -9.24
C PHE A 58 16.88 -0.91 -9.69
N VAL A 59 16.56 -1.93 -8.91
CA VAL A 59 16.78 -3.33 -9.22
C VAL A 59 15.47 -4.08 -8.98
N ASN A 60 14.95 -4.73 -10.01
CA ASN A 60 13.66 -5.45 -9.95
C ASN A 60 12.50 -4.60 -9.37
N GLY A 61 12.46 -3.30 -9.71
CA GLY A 61 11.44 -2.37 -9.22
C GLY A 61 11.64 -1.87 -7.78
N LEU A 62 12.68 -2.32 -7.07
CA LEU A 62 13.06 -1.84 -5.75
C LEU A 62 14.15 -0.77 -5.87
N ARG A 63 13.97 0.35 -5.15
CA ARG A 63 14.97 1.41 -5.11
C ARG A 63 16.17 1.00 -4.27
N VAL A 64 17.36 0.97 -4.86
CA VAL A 64 18.60 0.82 -4.09
C VAL A 64 18.68 1.95 -3.07
N THR A 65 18.84 1.61 -1.81
CA THR A 65 18.71 2.54 -0.69
C THR A 65 20.03 2.65 0.06
N THR A 66 20.86 3.61 -0.39
CA THR A 66 22.14 3.95 0.25
C THR A 66 21.90 4.70 1.59
N PRO A 67 22.95 4.99 2.40
CA PRO A 67 22.80 5.83 3.59
C PRO A 67 22.16 7.19 3.32
N GLU A 68 22.50 7.86 2.23
CA GLU A 68 21.89 9.14 1.84
C GLU A 68 20.44 8.95 1.41
N THR A 69 20.15 7.83 0.74
CA THR A 69 18.79 7.52 0.28
C THR A 69 17.87 7.18 1.45
N ILE A 70 18.34 6.48 2.50
CA ILE A 70 17.48 6.18 3.65
C ILE A 70 17.16 7.43 4.48
N ASP A 71 18.08 8.38 4.59
CA ASP A 71 17.82 9.69 5.19
C ASP A 71 16.72 10.43 4.41
N ALA A 72 16.81 10.41 3.08
CA ALA A 72 15.77 10.99 2.22
C ALA A 72 14.42 10.25 2.35
N VAL A 73 14.41 8.92 2.51
CA VAL A 73 13.19 8.13 2.74
C VAL A 73 12.47 8.59 4.00
N LEU A 74 13.20 8.79 5.10
CA LEU A 74 12.63 9.33 6.34
C LEU A 74 12.01 10.72 6.13
N LYS A 75 12.72 11.63 5.48
CA LYS A 75 12.25 13.00 5.23
C LYS A 75 11.05 13.05 4.30
N VAL A 76 11.06 12.24 3.25
CA VAL A 76 10.01 12.27 2.22
C VAL A 76 8.81 11.40 2.60
N PHE A 77 9.02 10.12 2.95
CA PHE A 77 7.88 9.23 3.19
C PHE A 77 7.25 9.49 4.56
N ALA A 78 8.03 9.39 5.64
CA ALA A 78 7.51 9.61 7.00
C ALA A 78 7.30 11.10 7.32
N GLY A 79 8.03 11.99 6.64
CA GLY A 79 7.86 13.44 6.75
C GLY A 79 6.80 13.98 5.80
N SER A 80 7.23 14.54 4.66
CA SER A 80 6.38 15.36 3.78
C SER A 80 5.13 14.63 3.29
N VAL A 81 5.29 13.46 2.66
CA VAL A 81 4.16 12.73 2.04
C VAL A 81 3.14 12.29 3.08
N ASN A 82 3.61 11.76 4.21
CA ASN A 82 2.73 11.32 5.30
C ASN A 82 1.93 12.50 5.86
N HIS A 83 2.61 13.59 6.23
CA HIS A 83 1.96 14.75 6.83
C HIS A 83 1.03 15.50 5.87
N GLU A 84 1.37 15.59 4.58
CA GLU A 84 0.47 16.15 3.57
C GLU A 84 -0.82 15.33 3.43
N LEU A 85 -0.72 13.99 3.47
CA LEU A 85 -1.89 13.13 3.43
C LEU A 85 -2.71 13.24 4.71
N VAL A 86 -2.08 13.22 5.88
CA VAL A 86 -2.74 13.42 7.18
C VAL A 86 -3.46 14.76 7.22
N ALA A 87 -2.81 15.85 6.79
CA ALA A 87 -3.44 17.17 6.74
C ALA A 87 -4.69 17.19 5.84
N ALA A 88 -4.63 16.53 4.66
CA ALA A 88 -5.78 16.41 3.77
C ALA A 88 -6.93 15.60 4.41
N LEU A 89 -6.63 14.51 5.12
CA LEU A 89 -7.60 13.69 5.83
C LEU A 89 -8.26 14.47 6.98
N VAL A 90 -7.47 15.21 7.76
CA VAL A 90 -7.97 16.08 8.83
C VAL A 90 -8.86 17.18 8.26
N ALA A 91 -8.47 17.82 7.17
CA ALA A 91 -9.28 18.82 6.47
C ALA A 91 -10.61 18.24 5.95
N ALA A 92 -10.65 16.94 5.61
CA ALA A 92 -11.86 16.21 5.23
C ALA A 92 -12.68 15.73 6.43
N GLY A 93 -12.26 15.99 7.68
CA GLY A 93 -12.95 15.66 8.91
C GLY A 93 -12.61 14.27 9.49
N ALA A 94 -11.57 13.60 9.03
CA ALA A 94 -11.09 12.37 9.65
C ALA A 94 -10.16 12.68 10.83
N GLN A 95 -10.15 11.81 11.85
CA GLN A 95 -9.15 11.84 12.92
C GLN A 95 -7.93 11.02 12.51
N ALA A 96 -7.13 11.53 11.58
CA ALA A 96 -5.97 10.82 11.02
C ALA A 96 -4.72 10.98 11.88
N VAL A 97 -3.95 9.91 12.03
CA VAL A 97 -2.66 9.86 12.73
C VAL A 97 -1.58 9.32 11.81
N GLY A 98 -0.55 10.14 11.56
CA GLY A 98 0.61 9.75 10.76
C GLY A 98 1.57 8.86 11.56
N LEU A 99 2.00 7.77 10.94
CA LEU A 99 2.88 6.76 11.51
C LEU A 99 3.87 6.27 10.45
N SER A 100 4.91 5.62 10.92
CA SER A 100 5.76 4.71 10.13
C SER A 100 5.76 3.33 10.78
N GLY A 101 6.36 2.34 10.15
CA GLY A 101 6.53 1.02 10.77
C GLY A 101 7.46 1.01 11.99
N ILE A 102 8.25 2.08 12.20
CA ILE A 102 9.15 2.22 13.36
C ILE A 102 8.34 2.45 14.65
N ASP A 103 7.22 3.20 14.55
CA ASP A 103 6.45 3.64 15.69
C ASP A 103 5.87 2.44 16.46
N ALA A 104 6.21 2.33 17.75
CA ALA A 104 5.85 1.21 18.62
C ALA A 104 6.19 -0.18 18.03
N CYS A 105 7.25 -0.28 17.21
CA CYS A 105 7.60 -1.50 16.48
C CYS A 105 6.41 -2.06 15.67
N LEU A 106 5.64 -1.16 15.04
CA LEU A 106 4.49 -1.53 14.23
C LEU A 106 4.87 -2.50 13.12
N VAL A 107 5.98 -2.25 12.42
CA VAL A 107 6.52 -3.15 11.39
C VAL A 107 8.02 -3.34 11.61
N GLU A 108 8.41 -4.55 11.97
CA GLU A 108 9.80 -4.95 12.07
C GLU A 108 10.26 -5.50 10.71
N ALA A 109 11.50 -5.15 10.32
CA ALA A 109 12.10 -5.59 9.07
C ALA A 109 13.56 -6.00 9.27
N GLU A 110 14.07 -6.78 8.31
CA GLU A 110 15.48 -7.14 8.20
C GLU A 110 16.00 -6.79 6.79
N PRO A 111 17.31 -6.72 6.55
CA PRO A 111 17.83 -6.49 5.21
C PRO A 111 17.28 -7.51 4.22
N LEU A 112 16.78 -7.02 3.07
CA LEU A 112 16.26 -7.88 2.01
C LEU A 112 17.41 -8.52 1.21
N ASP A 113 18.35 -7.68 0.78
CA ASP A 113 19.52 -8.06 -0.03
C ASP A 113 20.62 -7.02 0.20
N PRO A 114 21.86 -7.41 0.54
CA PRO A 114 22.96 -6.48 0.72
C PRO A 114 23.20 -5.56 -0.49
N ALA A 115 22.96 -6.03 -1.71
CA ALA A 115 23.12 -5.24 -2.93
C ALA A 115 22.10 -4.08 -3.05
N LEU A 116 21.00 -4.14 -2.30
CA LEU A 116 19.96 -3.12 -2.27
C LEU A 116 20.16 -2.09 -1.14
N GLY A 117 21.16 -2.26 -0.27
CA GLY A 117 21.40 -1.42 0.89
C GLY A 117 20.29 -1.55 1.94
N ALA A 118 19.77 -0.43 2.42
CA ALA A 118 18.76 -0.38 3.47
C ALA A 118 17.34 -0.66 2.96
N VAL A 119 17.18 -1.59 2.01
CA VAL A 119 15.86 -2.13 1.64
C VAL A 119 15.50 -3.26 2.60
N GLY A 120 14.30 -3.19 3.18
CA GLY A 120 13.84 -4.14 4.20
C GLY A 120 12.81 -5.14 3.67
N ARG A 121 12.90 -6.36 4.21
CA ARG A 121 11.87 -7.39 4.16
C ARG A 121 11.14 -7.38 5.50
N VAL A 122 9.81 -7.29 5.48
CA VAL A 122 9.00 -7.34 6.70
C VAL A 122 9.10 -8.72 7.33
N THR A 123 9.43 -8.76 8.61
CA THR A 123 9.52 -9.99 9.40
C THR A 123 8.37 -10.13 10.39
N ARG A 124 7.88 -9.01 10.92
CA ARG A 124 6.82 -8.99 11.93
C ARG A 124 6.00 -7.71 11.84
N VAL A 125 4.71 -7.82 12.15
CA VAL A 125 3.83 -6.67 12.37
C VAL A 125 3.22 -6.79 13.76
N ASN A 126 3.21 -5.69 14.51
CA ASN A 126 2.50 -5.54 15.77
C ASN A 126 1.15 -4.84 15.53
N PRO A 127 0.03 -5.56 15.35
CA PRO A 127 -1.24 -4.95 15.04
C PRO A 127 -1.87 -4.21 16.23
N GLY A 128 -1.33 -4.36 17.44
CA GLY A 128 -1.90 -3.76 18.65
C GLY A 128 -2.08 -2.25 18.56
N LEU A 129 -1.11 -1.55 17.95
CA LEU A 129 -1.21 -0.11 17.72
C LEU A 129 -2.34 0.23 16.72
N LEU A 130 -2.49 -0.55 15.64
CA LEU A 130 -3.57 -0.33 14.67
C LEU A 130 -4.95 -0.56 15.31
N HIS A 131 -5.10 -1.64 16.08
CA HIS A 131 -6.35 -1.91 16.80
C HIS A 131 -6.70 -0.85 17.83
N LEU A 132 -5.70 -0.37 18.59
CA LEU A 132 -5.88 0.71 19.56
C LEU A 132 -6.39 1.98 18.89
N LEU A 133 -5.73 2.41 17.81
CA LEU A 133 -6.08 3.64 17.12
C LEU A 133 -7.44 3.54 16.43
N THR A 134 -7.69 2.49 15.66
CA THR A 134 -8.97 2.35 14.95
C THR A 134 -10.13 2.14 15.91
N GLY A 135 -9.94 1.37 16.99
CA GLY A 135 -10.94 1.18 18.04
C GLY A 135 -11.26 2.46 18.82
N SER A 136 -10.34 3.44 18.80
CA SER A 136 -10.54 4.79 19.38
C SER A 136 -11.03 5.82 18.36
N GLY A 137 -11.40 5.40 17.14
CA GLY A 137 -11.92 6.29 16.08
C GLY A 137 -10.84 7.03 15.28
N TYR A 138 -9.56 6.71 15.47
CA TYR A 138 -8.49 7.27 14.66
C TYR A 138 -8.25 6.46 13.39
N MET A 139 -7.76 7.13 12.35
CA MET A 139 -7.32 6.53 11.08
C MET A 139 -5.80 6.52 11.00
N PRO A 140 -5.12 5.38 11.24
CA PRO A 140 -3.68 5.26 11.05
C PRO A 140 -3.28 5.45 9.59
N VAL A 141 -2.28 6.30 9.34
CA VAL A 141 -1.68 6.56 8.02
C VAL A 141 -0.21 6.16 8.08
N VAL A 142 0.12 4.99 7.53
CA VAL A 142 1.42 4.35 7.70
C VAL A 142 2.31 4.57 6.47
N ALA A 143 3.42 5.27 6.65
CA ALA A 143 4.47 5.37 5.64
C ALA A 143 5.26 4.06 5.52
N CYS A 144 5.70 3.70 4.30
CA CYS A 144 6.43 2.45 4.03
C CYS A 144 7.91 2.49 4.48
N VAL A 145 8.11 2.83 5.74
CA VAL A 145 9.38 2.81 6.47
C VAL A 145 9.23 1.84 7.63
N ALA A 146 10.20 0.96 7.83
CA ALA A 146 10.21 0.01 8.95
C ALA A 146 11.52 0.10 9.73
N GLY A 147 11.59 -0.56 10.86
CA GLY A 147 12.80 -0.61 11.67
C GLY A 147 13.08 -2.00 12.22
N ASP A 148 14.18 -2.11 12.93
CA ASP A 148 14.44 -3.28 13.78
C ASP A 148 14.68 -2.83 15.23
N ARG A 149 14.85 -3.81 16.12
CA ARG A 149 15.08 -3.56 17.54
C ARG A 149 16.48 -3.04 17.89
N GLN A 150 17.37 -2.96 16.88
CA GLN A 150 18.70 -2.37 16.97
C GLN A 150 18.74 -0.91 16.51
N GLY A 151 17.58 -0.34 16.14
CA GLY A 151 17.47 1.06 15.71
C GLY A 151 17.83 1.29 14.23
N ARG A 152 17.99 0.22 13.42
CA ARG A 152 18.20 0.37 11.99
C ARG A 152 16.89 0.66 11.29
N VAL A 153 16.95 1.45 10.23
CA VAL A 153 15.80 1.90 9.45
C VAL A 153 15.85 1.28 8.05
N TYR A 154 14.69 0.87 7.55
CA TYR A 154 14.56 0.22 6.25
C TYR A 154 13.48 0.87 5.40
N ASN A 155 13.79 1.02 4.11
CA ASN A 155 12.82 1.32 3.06
C ASN A 155 12.11 0.02 2.68
N VAL A 156 10.81 -0.05 2.87
CA VAL A 156 9.99 -1.23 2.53
C VAL A 156 9.13 -0.93 1.31
N ASN A 157 8.97 -1.91 0.43
CA ASN A 157 8.02 -1.78 -0.68
C ASN A 157 6.59 -1.57 -0.14
N ALA A 158 5.90 -0.55 -0.64
CA ALA A 158 4.61 -0.13 -0.10
C ALA A 158 3.50 -1.18 -0.30
N ASP A 159 3.55 -2.01 -1.34
CA ASP A 159 2.60 -3.09 -1.55
C ASP A 159 2.86 -4.21 -0.53
N GLN A 160 4.13 -4.55 -0.26
CA GLN A 160 4.51 -5.52 0.79
C GLN A 160 4.16 -5.03 2.20
N MET A 161 4.38 -3.75 2.49
CA MET A 161 3.96 -3.12 3.76
C MET A 161 2.45 -3.25 3.95
N ALA A 162 1.67 -2.95 2.90
CA ALA A 162 0.22 -3.03 2.93
C ALA A 162 -0.28 -4.46 3.18
N VAL A 163 0.31 -5.45 2.50
CA VAL A 163 -0.02 -6.87 2.70
C VAL A 163 0.27 -7.31 4.14
N ALA A 164 1.45 -6.96 4.65
CA ALA A 164 1.85 -7.36 5.99
C ALA A 164 0.94 -6.75 7.07
N CYS A 165 0.63 -5.45 6.95
CA CYS A 165 -0.30 -4.75 7.84
C CYS A 165 -1.72 -5.30 7.71
N ALA A 166 -2.23 -5.54 6.49
CA ALA A 166 -3.57 -6.05 6.25
C ALA A 166 -3.78 -7.42 6.88
N ALA A 167 -2.85 -8.35 6.67
CA ALA A 167 -2.92 -9.68 7.24
C ALA A 167 -2.88 -9.66 8.78
N ALA A 168 -1.97 -8.86 9.37
CA ALA A 168 -1.85 -8.78 10.83
C ALA A 168 -3.03 -8.06 11.49
N PHE A 169 -3.60 -7.04 10.84
CA PHE A 169 -4.76 -6.29 11.32
C PHE A 169 -6.07 -7.10 11.21
N GLY A 170 -6.08 -8.19 10.44
CA GLY A 170 -7.28 -8.98 10.18
C GLY A 170 -8.26 -8.26 9.26
N THR A 171 -7.74 -7.74 8.15
CA THR A 171 -8.48 -6.91 7.19
C THR A 171 -9.42 -7.77 6.36
N GLY A 172 -10.69 -7.35 6.25
CA GLY A 172 -11.66 -7.96 5.33
C GLY A 172 -11.39 -7.59 3.88
N ILE A 173 -11.02 -6.32 3.63
CA ILE A 173 -10.73 -5.80 2.28
C ILE A 173 -9.38 -5.07 2.27
N LEU A 174 -8.46 -5.50 1.39
CA LEU A 174 -7.26 -4.75 1.03
C LEU A 174 -7.48 -4.10 -0.33
N LEU A 175 -7.44 -2.77 -0.38
CA LEU A 175 -7.65 -1.99 -1.59
C LEU A 175 -6.34 -1.36 -2.06
N PHE A 176 -5.81 -1.82 -3.18
CA PHE A 176 -4.70 -1.19 -3.89
C PHE A 176 -5.25 -0.13 -4.84
N LEU A 177 -5.18 1.14 -4.48
CA LEU A 177 -5.47 2.24 -5.39
C LEU A 177 -4.24 2.59 -6.23
N THR A 178 -4.42 2.57 -7.53
CA THR A 178 -3.35 2.67 -8.53
C THR A 178 -3.76 3.61 -9.67
N ASP A 179 -2.82 3.90 -10.57
CA ASP A 179 -3.02 4.72 -11.77
C ASP A 179 -3.50 3.93 -13.00
N VAL A 180 -3.66 2.60 -12.85
CA VAL A 180 -4.20 1.75 -13.92
C VAL A 180 -5.63 1.31 -13.59
N PRO A 181 -6.45 0.97 -14.61
CA PRO A 181 -7.86 0.64 -14.41
C PRO A 181 -8.08 -0.70 -13.67
N GLY A 182 -7.09 -1.57 -13.65
CA GLY A 182 -7.11 -2.91 -13.06
C GLY A 182 -6.04 -3.77 -13.71
N VAL A 183 -6.15 -5.09 -13.58
CA VAL A 183 -5.29 -6.06 -14.25
C VAL A 183 -5.79 -6.25 -15.68
N MET A 184 -4.90 -6.02 -16.65
CA MET A 184 -5.25 -6.15 -18.06
C MET A 184 -5.02 -7.57 -18.55
N GLY A 185 -5.99 -8.10 -19.28
CA GLY A 185 -5.87 -9.35 -20.02
C GLY A 185 -5.07 -9.21 -21.32
N ALA A 186 -4.94 -10.32 -22.04
CA ALA A 186 -4.19 -10.37 -23.30
C ALA A 186 -4.81 -9.48 -24.40
N GLN A 187 -6.11 -9.25 -24.37
CA GLN A 187 -6.86 -8.42 -25.33
C GLN A 187 -7.01 -6.95 -24.85
N ARG A 188 -6.29 -6.56 -23.79
CA ARG A 188 -6.34 -5.24 -23.14
C ARG A 188 -7.68 -4.90 -22.48
N GLU A 189 -8.47 -5.90 -22.14
CA GLU A 189 -9.64 -5.79 -21.26
C GLU A 189 -9.22 -5.81 -19.79
N VAL A 190 -10.00 -5.17 -18.93
CA VAL A 190 -9.82 -5.32 -17.48
C VAL A 190 -10.43 -6.65 -17.03
N ILE A 191 -9.65 -7.48 -16.39
CA ILE A 191 -10.14 -8.75 -15.82
C ILE A 191 -10.83 -8.42 -14.50
N PRO A 192 -12.13 -8.69 -14.35
CA PRO A 192 -12.88 -8.27 -13.16
C PRO A 192 -12.53 -9.10 -11.91
N GLU A 193 -12.19 -10.37 -12.09
CA GLU A 193 -11.86 -11.26 -10.97
C GLU A 193 -10.74 -12.22 -11.35
N LEU A 194 -9.86 -12.51 -10.41
CA LEU A 194 -8.72 -13.42 -10.53
C LEU A 194 -8.59 -14.25 -9.24
N THR A 195 -8.15 -15.48 -9.43
CA THR A 195 -7.58 -16.32 -8.36
C THR A 195 -6.06 -16.14 -8.29
N ALA A 196 -5.44 -16.56 -7.19
CA ALA A 196 -3.98 -16.55 -7.08
C ALA A 196 -3.29 -17.38 -8.17
N ALA A 197 -3.89 -18.52 -8.57
CA ALA A 197 -3.36 -19.37 -9.64
C ALA A 197 -3.42 -18.68 -11.02
N GLU A 198 -4.48 -17.95 -11.32
CA GLU A 198 -4.58 -17.17 -12.55
C GLU A 198 -3.60 -16.00 -12.57
N CYS A 199 -3.32 -15.37 -11.42
CA CYS A 199 -2.26 -14.36 -11.31
C CYS A 199 -0.89 -14.97 -11.68
N ASP A 200 -0.56 -16.14 -11.15
CA ASP A 200 0.68 -16.84 -11.46
C ASP A 200 0.77 -17.17 -12.97
N GLN A 201 -0.35 -17.57 -13.61
CA GLN A 201 -0.42 -17.80 -15.06
C GLN A 201 -0.20 -16.53 -15.89
N LEU A 202 -0.81 -15.40 -15.51
CA LEU A 202 -0.61 -14.11 -16.20
C LEU A 202 0.86 -13.66 -16.14
N ILE A 203 1.52 -13.88 -15.01
CA ILE A 203 2.94 -13.60 -14.82
C ILE A 203 3.79 -14.55 -15.68
N ALA A 204 3.55 -15.85 -15.62
CA ALA A 204 4.31 -16.85 -16.37
C ALA A 204 4.22 -16.64 -17.90
N ARG A 205 3.05 -16.17 -18.38
CA ARG A 205 2.82 -15.85 -19.79
C ARG A 205 3.36 -14.49 -20.21
N GLY A 206 3.97 -13.71 -19.31
CA GLY A 206 4.49 -12.39 -19.58
C GLY A 206 3.41 -11.32 -19.86
N ILE A 207 2.15 -11.57 -19.54
CA ILE A 207 1.04 -10.61 -19.68
C ILE A 207 1.14 -9.56 -18.57
N ALA A 208 1.38 -10.00 -17.33
CA ALA A 208 1.65 -9.11 -16.20
C ALA A 208 3.15 -9.03 -15.94
N THR A 209 3.75 -7.88 -16.15
CA THR A 209 5.19 -7.63 -15.98
C THR A 209 5.47 -6.42 -15.08
N GLY A 210 6.70 -6.24 -14.63
CA GLY A 210 7.15 -5.07 -13.89
C GLY A 210 6.31 -4.77 -12.66
N GLY A 211 5.78 -3.56 -12.58
CA GLY A 211 4.98 -3.08 -11.44
C GLY A 211 3.67 -3.85 -11.25
N MET A 212 3.04 -4.34 -12.33
CA MET A 212 1.82 -5.16 -12.22
C MET A 212 2.14 -6.55 -11.70
N GLN A 213 3.22 -7.18 -12.15
CA GLN A 213 3.69 -8.45 -11.60
C GLN A 213 3.94 -8.36 -10.08
N ALA A 214 4.65 -7.32 -9.64
CA ALA A 214 4.89 -7.10 -8.22
C ALA A 214 3.58 -6.96 -7.43
N LYS A 215 2.60 -6.26 -8.00
CA LYS A 215 1.28 -6.05 -7.39
C LYS A 215 0.44 -7.32 -7.35
N LEU A 216 0.46 -8.16 -8.40
CA LEU A 216 -0.21 -9.46 -8.40
C LEU A 216 0.42 -10.41 -7.38
N ASN A 217 1.75 -10.44 -7.27
CA ASN A 217 2.43 -11.22 -6.24
C ASN A 217 2.00 -10.78 -4.84
N ALA A 218 1.96 -9.47 -4.58
CA ALA A 218 1.51 -8.91 -3.31
C ALA A 218 0.04 -9.25 -3.02
N ALA A 219 -0.84 -9.10 -4.00
CA ALA A 219 -2.25 -9.40 -3.87
C ALA A 219 -2.51 -10.90 -3.60
N SER A 220 -1.84 -11.78 -4.33
CA SER A 220 -1.89 -13.24 -4.10
C SER A 220 -1.39 -13.62 -2.72
N GLU A 221 -0.30 -13.00 -2.26
CA GLU A 221 0.22 -13.19 -0.90
C GLU A 221 -0.79 -12.74 0.17
N ALA A 222 -1.45 -11.60 -0.02
CA ALA A 222 -2.47 -11.11 0.90
C ALA A 222 -3.63 -12.10 1.06
N VAL A 223 -4.15 -12.64 -0.05
CA VAL A 223 -5.20 -13.65 -0.04
C VAL A 223 -4.74 -14.93 0.66
N ARG A 224 -3.53 -15.43 0.35
CA ARG A 224 -2.94 -16.61 1.03
C ARG A 224 -2.76 -16.40 2.54
N ARG A 225 -2.56 -15.16 2.98
CA ARG A 225 -2.44 -14.79 4.41
C ARG A 225 -3.76 -14.48 5.10
N GLY A 226 -4.88 -14.75 4.45
CA GLY A 226 -6.22 -14.67 5.04
C GLY A 226 -6.91 -13.31 4.91
N VAL A 227 -6.43 -12.39 4.06
CA VAL A 227 -7.20 -11.20 3.70
C VAL A 227 -8.40 -11.66 2.88
N GLY A 228 -9.61 -11.30 3.30
CA GLY A 228 -10.85 -11.82 2.70
C GLY A 228 -11.01 -11.49 1.22
N ARG A 229 -10.64 -10.27 0.82
CA ARG A 229 -10.70 -9.79 -0.57
C ARG A 229 -9.61 -8.77 -0.83
N VAL A 230 -8.99 -8.87 -1.99
CA VAL A 230 -8.02 -7.85 -2.46
C VAL A 230 -8.54 -7.22 -3.74
N LEU A 231 -8.57 -5.89 -3.79
CA LEU A 231 -8.92 -5.13 -4.99
C LEU A 231 -7.72 -4.35 -5.53
N ILE A 232 -7.55 -4.39 -6.84
CA ILE A 232 -6.66 -3.48 -7.58
C ILE A 232 -7.56 -2.57 -8.40
N ALA A 233 -7.66 -1.28 -8.02
CA ALA A 233 -8.65 -0.38 -8.58
C ALA A 233 -8.05 0.99 -8.97
N PRO A 234 -8.68 1.68 -9.97
CA PRO A 234 -8.20 2.98 -10.45
C PRO A 234 -8.48 4.08 -9.42
N GLY A 235 -7.45 4.57 -8.75
CA GLY A 235 -7.57 5.61 -7.75
C GLY A 235 -8.00 6.98 -8.30
N ALA A 236 -8.01 7.17 -9.63
CA ALA A 236 -8.49 8.39 -10.26
C ALA A 236 -10.02 8.45 -10.38
N VAL A 237 -10.71 7.31 -10.27
CA VAL A 237 -12.19 7.25 -10.35
C VAL A 237 -12.80 7.82 -9.07
N SER A 238 -13.74 8.73 -9.22
CA SER A 238 -14.49 9.28 -8.09
C SER A 238 -15.43 8.24 -7.50
N GLY A 239 -15.48 8.16 -6.17
CA GLY A 239 -16.30 7.19 -5.46
C GLY A 239 -15.72 5.76 -5.46
N VAL A 240 -14.46 5.57 -5.88
CA VAL A 240 -13.83 4.26 -5.97
C VAL A 240 -13.81 3.51 -4.64
N ILE A 241 -13.63 4.22 -3.53
CA ILE A 241 -13.63 3.61 -2.19
C ILE A 241 -15.04 3.11 -1.86
N ARG A 242 -16.06 3.91 -2.10
CA ARG A 242 -17.46 3.50 -1.89
C ARG A 242 -17.85 2.30 -2.73
N GLN A 243 -17.52 2.33 -4.03
CA GLN A 243 -17.78 1.21 -4.95
C GLN A 243 -17.12 -0.09 -4.45
N ALA A 244 -15.86 0.00 -3.97
CA ALA A 244 -15.15 -1.13 -3.41
C ALA A 244 -15.82 -1.69 -2.15
N LEU A 245 -16.32 -0.82 -1.25
CA LEU A 245 -17.00 -1.21 -0.03
C LEU A 245 -18.38 -1.83 -0.30
N ASP A 246 -19.10 -1.31 -1.29
CA ASP A 246 -20.44 -1.81 -1.70
C ASP A 246 -20.37 -3.06 -2.61
N ASN A 247 -19.17 -3.63 -2.77
CA ASN A 247 -18.96 -4.80 -3.61
C ASN A 247 -19.33 -4.59 -5.08
N GLN A 248 -19.26 -3.35 -5.57
CA GLN A 248 -19.47 -3.06 -6.98
C GLN A 248 -18.24 -3.44 -7.79
N SER A 249 -18.45 -3.73 -9.08
CA SER A 249 -17.36 -4.07 -10.00
C SER A 249 -16.51 -2.83 -10.30
N VAL A 250 -15.35 -2.72 -9.66
CA VAL A 250 -14.36 -1.67 -9.89
C VAL A 250 -12.96 -2.28 -9.90
N GLY A 251 -12.27 -2.17 -11.03
CA GLY A 251 -10.95 -2.76 -11.20
C GLY A 251 -10.94 -4.29 -11.22
N THR A 252 -9.99 -4.91 -10.56
CA THR A 252 -9.79 -6.36 -10.48
C THR A 252 -9.85 -6.83 -9.04
N SER A 253 -10.72 -7.79 -8.75
CA SER A 253 -10.82 -8.47 -7.45
C SER A 253 -9.99 -9.74 -7.44
N LEU A 254 -9.19 -9.95 -6.38
CA LEU A 254 -8.60 -11.26 -6.11
C LEU A 254 -9.34 -11.91 -4.94
N VAL A 255 -9.71 -13.17 -5.15
CA VAL A 255 -10.44 -13.99 -4.18
C VAL A 255 -9.70 -15.30 -3.93
N LEU A 256 -9.97 -15.93 -2.79
CA LEU A 256 -9.58 -17.32 -2.57
C LEU A 256 -10.29 -18.18 -3.63
N GLY A 257 -9.54 -18.85 -4.49
CA GLY A 257 -10.11 -19.83 -5.40
C GLY A 257 -10.87 -20.89 -4.59
N VAL A 258 -12.08 -21.19 -4.98
CA VAL A 258 -12.78 -22.37 -4.45
C VAL A 258 -11.95 -23.58 -4.87
N VAL A 259 -11.31 -24.25 -3.91
CA VAL A 259 -10.78 -25.58 -4.15
C VAL A 259 -12.00 -26.45 -4.47
N GLN A 260 -12.24 -26.71 -5.76
CA GLN A 260 -13.18 -27.74 -6.13
C GLN A 260 -12.63 -29.04 -5.54
N GLY A 261 -13.23 -29.46 -4.42
CA GLY A 261 -12.91 -30.73 -3.79
C GLY A 261 -13.12 -31.85 -4.79
N VAL A 262 -12.09 -32.67 -4.94
CA VAL A 262 -12.11 -33.94 -5.64
C VAL A 262 -12.95 -34.93 -4.86
#